data_87584b1e8ef85fc9ed7b94cb8467814e
#
_entry.id   87584b1e8ef85fc9ed7b94cb8467814e
#
_cell.length_a   1.000
_cell.length_b   1.000
_cell.length_c   1.000
_cell.angle_alpha   90.00
_cell.angle_beta   90.00
_cell.angle_gamma   90.00
#
_symmetry.space_group_name_H-M   'P 1'
#
loop_
_entity.id
_entity.type
_entity.pdbx_description
1 polymer ?
#
loop_
_entity_poly.entity_id
_entity_poly.type
_entity_poly.pdbx_seq_one_letter_code
_entity_poly.pdbx_strand_id
1 'polypeptide(L)'
;MPSPDPGRTRAPRVPIRYGARPCSLVVCRGCCCGDPRKTPGTDHAGQLDRLRAAAAASGGRLSVRTSDCLGVCERANVVVVQPSTEGRRRGGRAAWIGYTLDDDCLDDILAWTEAGGPGLAPLPDALALQLIDPPKN
;
A
#
# COMPACT_ATOMS: atom_id res chain seq x y z
N MET A 1 28.69 13.65 -0.19
CA MET A 1 28.46 12.97 -0.44
C MET A 1 28.39 12.50 -0.71
N PRO A 2 28.34 12.68 -0.35
CA PRO A 2 28.47 12.06 -0.58
C PRO A 2 28.60 11.24 -1.07
N SER A 3 29.01 11.27 -0.74
CA SER A 3 29.34 10.24 -1.38
C SER A 3 28.52 9.44 -1.76
N PRO A 4 28.39 9.41 -2.86
CA PRO A 4 27.63 8.28 -3.00
C PRO A 4 28.29 7.21 -2.21
N ASP A 5 27.50 6.64 -1.48
CA ASP A 5 27.88 5.49 -0.77
C ASP A 5 28.38 4.47 -1.81
N PRO A 6 29.62 4.08 -1.78
CA PRO A 6 30.11 3.14 -2.76
C PRO A 6 29.44 1.78 -2.69
N GLY A 7 28.83 1.44 -1.56
CA GLY A 7 28.07 0.21 -1.47
C GLY A 7 26.72 0.29 -2.14
N ARG A 8 26.36 1.44 -2.63
CA ARG A 8 25.07 1.61 -3.22
C ARG A 8 25.10 1.35 -4.70
N THR A 9 25.08 0.10 -5.06
CA THR A 9 25.14 -0.32 -6.45
C THR A 9 23.80 -0.72 -7.02
N ARG A 10 22.77 -0.70 -6.21
CA ARG A 10 21.44 -1.05 -6.68
C ARG A 10 20.92 -0.03 -7.66
N ALA A 11 19.82 -0.39 -8.33
CA ALA A 11 19.20 0.48 -9.31
C ALA A 11 18.95 1.87 -8.74
N PRO A 12 19.07 2.89 -9.58
CA PRO A 12 18.82 4.25 -9.13
C PRO A 12 17.42 4.37 -8.56
N ARG A 13 17.29 5.14 -7.50
CA ARG A 13 16.01 5.47 -6.92
C ARG A 13 15.62 6.87 -7.35
N VAL A 14 14.33 7.07 -7.48
CA VAL A 14 13.82 8.43 -7.68
C VAL A 14 14.11 9.19 -6.39
N PRO A 15 14.85 10.31 -6.46
CA PRO A 15 15.15 11.08 -5.26
C PRO A 15 13.88 11.61 -4.63
N ILE A 16 13.85 11.61 -3.31
CA ILE A 16 12.75 12.25 -2.58
C ILE A 16 13.05 13.73 -2.53
N ARG A 17 12.23 14.50 -3.19
CA ARG A 17 12.38 15.95 -3.19
C ARG A 17 11.68 16.53 -1.97
N TYR A 18 12.11 17.72 -1.58
CA TYR A 18 11.42 18.44 -0.54
C TYR A 18 9.94 18.57 -0.90
N GLY A 19 9.07 18.15 0.01
CA GLY A 19 7.62 18.16 -0.21
C GLY A 19 7.09 16.96 -0.97
N ALA A 20 7.95 16.10 -1.52
CA ALA A 20 7.50 14.89 -2.21
C ALA A 20 7.05 13.85 -1.18
N ARG A 21 6.06 13.05 -1.57
CA ARG A 21 5.53 12.01 -0.70
C ARG A 21 5.83 10.64 -1.28
N PRO A 22 6.10 9.66 -0.41
CA PRO A 22 6.27 8.29 -0.89
C PRO A 22 4.93 7.66 -1.25
N CYS A 23 5.00 6.51 -1.91
CA CYS A 23 3.84 5.64 -2.04
C CYS A 23 3.34 5.30 -0.63
N SER A 24 2.03 5.25 -0.43
CA SER A 24 1.50 4.99 0.90
C SER A 24 0.34 4.01 0.85
N LEU A 25 0.19 3.29 1.96
CA LEU A 25 -0.93 2.39 2.16
C LEU A 25 -1.81 2.97 3.26
N VAL A 26 -3.09 3.06 2.99
CA VAL A 26 -4.09 3.42 4.00
C VAL A 26 -4.87 2.17 4.32
N VAL A 27 -4.72 1.69 5.54
CA VAL A 27 -5.31 0.43 5.98
C VAL A 27 -6.55 0.73 6.80
N CYS A 28 -7.70 0.30 6.29
CA CYS A 28 -8.96 0.51 6.99
C CYS A 28 -9.03 -0.37 8.24
N ARG A 29 -9.39 0.20 9.35
CA ARG A 29 -9.62 -0.52 10.61
C ARG A 29 -10.87 0.02 11.28
N GLY A 30 -11.91 0.23 10.46
CA GLY A 30 -13.19 0.70 10.92
C GLY A 30 -14.10 -0.44 11.37
N CYS A 31 -15.40 -0.28 11.20
CA CYS A 31 -16.37 -1.18 11.82
C CYS A 31 -16.26 -2.64 11.36
N CYS A 32 -15.86 -2.90 10.12
CA CYS A 32 -15.76 -4.28 9.62
C CYS A 32 -14.33 -4.70 9.34
N CYS A 33 -13.52 -3.77 8.83
CA CYS A 33 -12.12 -4.07 8.54
C CYS A 33 -11.36 -4.28 9.85
N GLY A 34 -10.65 -5.40 9.93
CA GLY A 34 -9.91 -5.72 11.13
C GLY A 34 -10.75 -6.32 12.25
N ASP A 35 -12.03 -6.57 12.01
CA ASP A 35 -12.92 -7.14 13.02
C ASP A 35 -12.89 -8.67 12.91
N PRO A 36 -12.37 -9.38 13.93
CA PRO A 36 -12.30 -10.84 13.88
C PRO A 36 -13.66 -11.53 13.87
N ARG A 37 -14.72 -10.83 14.28
CA ARG A 37 -16.06 -11.40 14.20
C ARG A 37 -16.60 -11.39 12.79
N LYS A 38 -16.14 -10.46 11.95
CA LYS A 38 -16.58 -10.34 10.55
C LYS A 38 -15.76 -11.24 9.65
N THR A 39 -14.47 -11.37 9.93
CA THR A 39 -13.57 -12.20 9.14
C THR A 39 -12.76 -13.09 10.07
N PRO A 40 -13.40 -14.12 10.61
CA PRO A 40 -12.70 -15.04 11.52
C PRO A 40 -11.60 -15.80 10.76
N GLY A 41 -10.52 -16.07 11.44
CA GLY A 41 -9.39 -16.77 10.83
C GLY A 41 -8.36 -15.86 10.19
N THR A 42 -8.64 -14.56 10.10
CA THR A 42 -7.69 -13.60 9.55
C THR A 42 -6.90 -12.95 10.68
N ASP A 43 -5.59 -12.95 10.57
CA ASP A 43 -4.71 -12.32 11.55
C ASP A 43 -4.56 -10.83 11.22
N HIS A 44 -5.53 -10.04 11.64
CA HIS A 44 -5.56 -8.63 11.31
C HIS A 44 -4.37 -7.86 11.89
N ALA A 45 -4.00 -8.16 13.13
CA ALA A 45 -2.86 -7.49 13.76
C ALA A 45 -1.56 -7.86 13.04
N GLY A 46 -1.40 -9.11 12.67
CA GLY A 46 -0.22 -9.57 11.93
C GLY A 46 -0.13 -8.94 10.56
N GLN A 47 -1.26 -8.75 9.87
CA GLN A 47 -1.29 -8.05 8.59
C GLN A 47 -0.73 -6.64 8.74
N LEU A 48 -1.23 -5.90 9.71
CA LEU A 48 -0.80 -4.53 9.92
C LEU A 48 0.66 -4.45 10.32
N ASP A 49 1.10 -5.35 11.20
CA ASP A 49 2.50 -5.43 11.61
C ASP A 49 3.41 -5.70 10.42
N ARG A 50 2.99 -6.58 9.53
CA ARG A 50 3.76 -6.91 8.33
C ARG A 50 3.88 -5.72 7.41
N LEU A 51 2.79 -4.99 7.22
CA LEU A 51 2.81 -3.79 6.37
C LEU A 51 3.70 -2.70 6.98
N ARG A 52 3.62 -2.52 8.30
CA ARG A 52 4.45 -1.55 8.99
C ARG A 52 5.94 -1.93 8.95
N ALA A 53 6.24 -3.22 9.06
CA ALA A 53 7.62 -3.68 8.95
C ALA A 53 8.18 -3.41 7.57
N ALA A 54 7.38 -3.61 6.53
CA ALA A 54 7.81 -3.32 5.16
C ALA A 54 8.07 -1.82 4.99
N ALA A 55 7.20 -0.98 5.55
CA ALA A 55 7.40 0.46 5.49
C ALA A 55 8.69 0.87 6.20
N ALA A 56 8.95 0.31 7.38
CA ALA A 56 10.17 0.60 8.12
C ALA A 56 11.42 0.17 7.35
N ALA A 57 11.35 -0.94 6.64
CA ALA A 57 12.46 -1.46 5.86
C ALA A 57 12.65 -0.74 4.52
N SER A 58 11.70 0.10 4.13
CA SER A 58 11.70 0.73 2.81
C SER A 58 12.64 1.93 2.69
N GLY A 59 13.16 2.43 3.81
CA GLY A 59 13.99 3.63 3.78
C GLY A 59 13.21 4.89 3.40
N GLY A 60 11.96 4.97 3.78
CA GLY A 60 11.13 6.14 3.49
C GLY A 60 10.40 6.08 2.15
N ARG A 61 10.48 4.95 1.45
CA ARG A 61 9.83 4.82 0.15
C ARG A 61 8.39 4.36 0.23
N LEU A 62 7.99 3.86 1.38
CA LEU A 62 6.63 3.41 1.63
C LEU A 62 6.22 3.89 3.00
N SER A 63 5.01 4.41 3.12
CA SER A 63 4.43 4.75 4.41
C SER A 63 3.13 3.96 4.59
N VAL A 64 2.80 3.68 5.84
CA VAL A 64 1.58 2.94 6.18
C VAL A 64 0.87 3.71 7.28
N ARG A 65 -0.41 3.94 7.10
CA ARG A 65 -1.24 4.52 8.14
C ARG A 65 -2.57 3.80 8.19
N THR A 66 -3.23 3.89 9.32
CA THR A 66 -4.57 3.34 9.47
C THR A 66 -5.59 4.46 9.34
N SER A 67 -6.79 4.08 9.02
CA SER A 67 -7.91 4.98 8.88
C SER A 67 -9.14 4.34 9.51
N ASP A 68 -10.07 5.16 9.93
CA ASP A 68 -11.41 4.67 10.31
C ASP A 68 -12.10 4.13 9.06
N CYS A 69 -13.35 3.68 9.22
CA CYS A 69 -14.10 3.09 8.12
C CYS A 69 -14.03 3.96 6.86
N LEU A 70 -13.64 3.32 5.74
CA LEU A 70 -13.52 4.00 4.46
C LEU A 70 -14.83 3.95 3.65
N GLY A 71 -15.91 3.45 4.25
CA GLY A 71 -17.22 3.49 3.63
C GLY A 71 -17.57 2.29 2.75
N VAL A 72 -16.71 1.29 2.70
CA VAL A 72 -16.93 0.09 1.89
C VAL A 72 -16.78 -1.17 2.74
N CYS A 73 -17.47 -1.18 3.88
CA CYS A 73 -17.34 -2.23 4.89
C CYS A 73 -17.62 -3.63 4.37
N GLU A 74 -18.51 -3.77 3.41
CA GLU A 74 -18.84 -5.07 2.84
C GLU A 74 -17.70 -5.69 2.08
N ARG A 75 -16.65 -4.92 1.81
CA ARG A 75 -15.48 -5.39 1.08
C ARG A 75 -14.24 -5.56 1.96
N ALA A 76 -14.48 -5.70 3.27
CA ALA A 76 -13.38 -5.81 4.23
C ALA A 76 -12.46 -7.00 3.89
N ASN A 77 -11.17 -6.90 4.12
CA ASN A 77 -10.47 -5.70 4.60
C ASN A 77 -10.07 -4.83 3.42
N VAL A 78 -10.12 -3.53 3.60
CA VAL A 78 -9.79 -2.59 2.52
C VAL A 78 -8.44 -1.94 2.78
N VAL A 79 -7.61 -1.93 1.75
CA VAL A 79 -6.33 -1.23 1.74
C VAL A 79 -6.32 -0.33 0.51
N VAL A 80 -6.01 0.93 0.71
CA VAL A 80 -5.89 1.89 -0.39
C VAL A 80 -4.41 2.11 -0.66
N VAL A 81 -3.98 1.85 -1.90
CA VAL A 81 -2.60 2.08 -2.33
C VAL A 81 -2.56 3.44 -3.02
N GLN A 82 -1.91 4.40 -2.38
CA GLN A 82 -1.83 5.75 -2.91
C GLN A 82 -0.50 5.96 -3.62
N PRO A 83 -0.52 6.59 -4.80
CA PRO A 83 0.72 6.82 -5.53
C PRO A 83 1.63 7.80 -4.80
N SER A 84 2.92 7.66 -5.05
CA SER A 84 3.88 8.66 -4.65
C SER A 84 3.65 9.94 -5.44
N THR A 85 4.33 11.03 -5.05
CA THR A 85 4.26 12.27 -5.81
C THR A 85 4.66 12.04 -7.26
N GLU A 86 5.72 11.28 -7.49
CA GLU A 86 6.17 10.98 -8.85
C GLU A 86 5.18 10.09 -9.59
N GLY A 87 4.62 9.10 -8.91
CA GLY A 87 3.60 8.24 -9.52
C GLY A 87 2.38 9.04 -9.96
N ARG A 88 1.98 9.99 -9.13
CA ARG A 88 0.82 10.84 -9.45
C ARG A 88 1.11 11.71 -10.67
N ARG A 89 2.32 12.22 -10.78
CA ARG A 89 2.73 13.00 -11.97
C ARG A 89 2.64 12.18 -13.24
N ARG A 90 2.84 10.87 -13.13
CA ARG A 90 2.79 9.97 -14.28
C ARG A 90 1.41 9.38 -14.50
N GLY A 91 0.39 9.96 -13.87
CA GLY A 91 -0.99 9.54 -14.06
C GLY A 91 -1.48 8.48 -13.11
N GLY A 92 -0.67 8.11 -12.13
CA GLY A 92 -1.08 7.10 -11.16
C GLY A 92 -2.21 7.61 -10.27
N ARG A 93 -3.12 6.72 -9.92
CA ARG A 93 -4.26 7.04 -9.07
C ARG A 93 -4.32 6.05 -7.92
N ALA A 94 -4.98 6.43 -6.85
CA ALA A 94 -5.18 5.55 -5.72
C ALA A 94 -5.93 4.29 -6.16
N ALA A 95 -5.46 3.15 -5.72
CA ALA A 95 -6.10 1.87 -6.01
C ALA A 95 -6.72 1.35 -4.72
N TRP A 96 -8.00 1.06 -4.76
CA TRP A 96 -8.74 0.54 -3.61
C TRP A 96 -8.80 -0.97 -3.74
N ILE A 97 -8.16 -1.67 -2.82
CA ILE A 97 -8.08 -3.12 -2.82
C ILE A 97 -8.98 -3.65 -1.72
N GLY A 98 -10.01 -4.39 -2.10
CA GLY A 98 -10.89 -5.02 -1.14
C GLY A 98 -10.50 -6.46 -0.89
N TYR A 99 -11.12 -7.07 0.11
CA TYR A 99 -10.94 -8.48 0.43
C TYR A 99 -9.48 -8.85 0.71
N THR A 100 -8.74 -7.92 1.34
CA THR A 100 -7.33 -8.15 1.69
C THR A 100 -7.27 -8.97 2.96
N LEU A 101 -7.47 -10.28 2.81
CA LEU A 101 -7.63 -11.18 3.95
C LEU A 101 -6.53 -12.23 4.06
N ASP A 102 -5.71 -12.40 3.03
CA ASP A 102 -4.66 -13.41 3.05
C ASP A 102 -3.29 -12.81 2.78
N ASP A 103 -2.27 -13.61 3.06
CA ASP A 103 -0.88 -13.17 2.92
C ASP A 103 -0.48 -12.96 1.47
N ASP A 104 -1.05 -13.73 0.56
CA ASP A 104 -0.71 -13.59 -0.86
C ASP A 104 -1.12 -12.22 -1.38
N CYS A 105 -2.29 -11.74 -0.97
CA CYS A 105 -2.73 -10.40 -1.34
C CYS A 105 -1.78 -9.34 -0.79
N LEU A 106 -1.35 -9.49 0.46
CA LEU A 106 -0.39 -8.56 1.05
C LEU A 106 0.93 -8.59 0.31
N ASP A 107 1.41 -9.77 -0.06
CA ASP A 107 2.64 -9.90 -0.81
C ASP A 107 2.56 -9.16 -2.14
N ASP A 108 1.43 -9.29 -2.83
CA ASP A 108 1.23 -8.62 -4.12
C ASP A 108 1.20 -7.11 -3.96
N ILE A 109 0.52 -6.62 -2.90
CA ILE A 109 0.49 -5.19 -2.61
C ILE A 109 1.90 -4.66 -2.34
N LEU A 110 2.65 -5.37 -1.50
CA LEU A 110 4.00 -4.94 -1.13
C LEU A 110 4.95 -5.00 -2.33
N ALA A 111 4.84 -6.03 -3.16
CA ALA A 111 5.66 -6.12 -4.37
C ALA A 111 5.36 -4.96 -5.32
N TRP A 112 4.09 -4.60 -5.46
CA TRP A 112 3.71 -3.48 -6.31
C TRP A 112 4.28 -2.17 -5.79
N THR A 113 4.13 -1.92 -4.49
CA THR A 113 4.65 -0.68 -3.90
C THR A 113 6.18 -0.62 -3.97
N GLU A 114 6.85 -1.77 -3.81
CA GLU A 114 8.29 -1.81 -3.92
C GLU A 114 8.76 -1.48 -5.34
N ALA A 115 7.98 -1.87 -6.33
CA ALA A 115 8.27 -1.55 -7.74
C ALA A 115 7.92 -0.11 -8.10
N GLY A 116 7.31 0.64 -7.21
CA GLY A 116 6.97 2.04 -7.42
C GLY A 116 5.50 2.38 -7.18
N GLY A 117 4.63 1.40 -7.24
CA GLY A 117 3.21 1.60 -7.04
C GLY A 117 2.51 2.25 -8.21
N PRO A 118 1.31 2.80 -7.98
CA PRO A 118 0.52 3.38 -9.08
C PRO A 118 1.28 4.46 -9.85
N GLY A 119 1.24 4.39 -11.16
CA GLY A 119 1.89 5.35 -12.04
C GLY A 119 3.33 5.01 -12.36
N LEU A 120 4.00 4.19 -11.55
CA LEU A 120 5.40 3.81 -11.77
C LEU A 120 5.56 2.32 -12.05
N ALA A 121 4.59 1.51 -11.65
CA ALA A 121 4.62 0.09 -11.91
C ALA A 121 3.24 -0.39 -12.30
N PRO A 122 3.14 -1.41 -13.17
CA PRO A 122 1.83 -1.93 -13.56
C PRO A 122 1.16 -2.66 -12.40
N LEU A 123 -0.16 -2.59 -12.37
CA LEU A 123 -0.95 -3.30 -11.37
C LEU A 123 -0.76 -4.80 -11.54
N PRO A 124 -0.40 -5.53 -10.48
CA PRO A 124 -0.34 -6.98 -10.57
C PRO A 124 -1.68 -7.59 -10.95
N ASP A 125 -1.64 -8.59 -11.82
CA ASP A 125 -2.87 -9.22 -12.31
C ASP A 125 -3.74 -9.77 -11.18
N ALA A 126 -3.10 -10.33 -10.16
CA ALA A 126 -3.83 -10.88 -9.03
C ALA A 126 -4.64 -9.81 -8.28
N LEU A 127 -4.09 -8.60 -8.19
CA LEU A 127 -4.79 -7.51 -7.51
C LEU A 127 -5.92 -6.94 -8.35
N ALA A 128 -5.84 -7.08 -9.66
CA ALA A 128 -6.91 -6.57 -10.54
C ALA A 128 -8.27 -7.18 -10.19
N LEU A 129 -8.27 -8.40 -9.71
CA LEU A 129 -9.52 -9.08 -9.31
C LEU A 129 -10.07 -8.55 -7.98
N GLN A 130 -9.28 -7.82 -7.24
CA GLN A 130 -9.66 -7.31 -5.92
C GLN A 130 -9.87 -5.80 -5.90
N LEU A 131 -9.75 -5.16 -7.06
CA LEU A 131 -10.04 -3.73 -7.14
C LEU A 131 -11.50 -3.46 -6.85
N ILE A 132 -11.75 -2.45 -6.05
CA ILE A 132 -13.11 -2.01 -5.74
C ILE A 132 -13.23 -0.53 -6.03
N ASP A 133 -14.45 -0.07 -6.21
CA ASP A 133 -14.68 1.36 -6.40
C ASP A 133 -14.66 2.08 -5.06
N PRO A 134 -14.08 3.30 -5.00
CA PRO A 134 -14.18 4.07 -3.79
C PRO A 134 -15.65 4.44 -3.52
N PRO A 135 -15.99 4.72 -2.25
CA PRO A 135 -17.37 5.09 -1.95
C PRO A 135 -17.72 6.42 -2.63
N LYS A 136 -18.96 6.50 -3.05
CA LYS A 136 -19.46 7.74 -3.65
C LYS A 136 -19.89 8.70 -2.55
N ASN A 137 -19.57 9.95 -2.75
CA ASN A 137 -20.00 11.01 -1.82
C ASN A 137 -21.21 11.72 -2.36
#